data_3a7048939f893a5ca747f38aa0316d2e
#
_entry.id   3a7048939f893a5ca747f38aa0316d2e
#
_cell.length_a   1.000
_cell.length_b   1.000
_cell.length_c   1.000
_cell.angle_alpha   90.00
_cell.angle_beta   90.00
_cell.angle_gamma   90.00
#
_symmetry.space_group_name_H-M   'P 1'
#
loop_
_entity.id
_entity.type
_entity.pdbx_description
1 polymer ?
#
loop_
_entity_poly.entity_id
_entity_poly.type
_entity_poly.pdbx_seq_one_letter_code
_entity_poly.pdbx_strand_id
1 'polypeptide(L)'
;MKIAILGYGKMGKTIEQIAINRNHEIVYKTSSPIEIEELEKADVAIDFSIPDAAFNNITTCFKHNIPVACGTTGWLDRYDEAVKICKEENGAFIYGSNFSLGVNLFFQLNE
;
A
#
# COMPACT_ATOMS: atom_id res chain seq x y z
N MET A 1 4.04 -14.16 0.51
CA MET A 1 2.91 -13.27 0.24
C MET A 1 3.22 -12.41 -0.97
N LYS A 2 2.24 -12.14 -1.80
CA LYS A 2 2.44 -11.35 -3.00
C LYS A 2 2.14 -9.89 -2.69
N ILE A 3 3.09 -9.00 -2.94
CA ILE A 3 3.03 -7.60 -2.53
C ILE A 3 3.08 -6.68 -3.74
N ALA A 4 2.22 -5.66 -3.73
CA ALA A 4 2.28 -4.55 -4.69
C ALA A 4 2.84 -3.33 -3.97
N ILE A 5 3.78 -2.63 -4.60
CA ILE A 5 4.35 -1.41 -4.06
C ILE A 5 3.88 -0.23 -4.92
N LEU A 6 3.11 0.66 -4.30
CA LEU A 6 2.58 1.84 -4.94
C LEU A 6 3.42 3.04 -4.52
N GLY A 7 4.23 3.55 -5.44
CA GLY A 7 5.22 4.57 -5.15
C GLY A 7 6.60 3.95 -5.00
N TYR A 8 7.30 3.81 -6.11
CA TYR A 8 8.60 3.14 -6.13
C TYR A 8 9.75 4.14 -6.10
N GLY A 9 9.75 4.96 -5.04
CA GLY A 9 10.86 5.87 -4.75
C GLY A 9 11.84 5.23 -3.77
N LYS A 10 12.53 6.06 -3.00
CA LYS A 10 13.54 5.58 -2.06
C LYS A 10 12.96 4.60 -1.04
N MET A 11 11.83 4.95 -0.43
CA MET A 11 11.19 4.09 0.57
C MET A 11 10.64 2.82 -0.07
N GLY A 12 10.05 2.92 -1.26
CA GLY A 12 9.56 1.75 -1.97
C GLY A 12 10.65 0.73 -2.26
N LYS A 13 11.84 1.21 -2.63
CA LYS A 13 13.00 0.34 -2.88
C LYS A 13 13.47 -0.35 -1.60
N THR A 14 13.45 0.37 -0.48
CA THR A 14 13.80 -0.19 0.82
C THR A 14 12.80 -1.28 1.23
N ILE A 15 11.52 -1.02 1.06
CA ILE A 15 10.45 -1.98 1.36
C ILE A 15 10.59 -3.23 0.49
N GLU A 16 10.86 -3.04 -0.79
CA GLU A 16 11.08 -4.16 -1.71
C GLU A 16 12.21 -5.07 -1.22
N GLN A 17 13.32 -4.47 -0.81
CA GLN A 17 14.47 -5.25 -0.35
C GLN A 17 14.13 -6.04 0.92
N ILE A 18 13.43 -5.42 1.87
CA ILE A 18 13.02 -6.09 3.09
C ILE A 18 12.06 -7.24 2.78
N ALA A 19 11.11 -7.02 1.88
CA ALA A 19 10.14 -8.05 1.51
C ALA A 19 10.83 -9.26 0.87
N ILE A 20 11.75 -9.02 -0.05
CA ILE A 20 12.50 -10.08 -0.71
C ILE A 20 13.31 -10.87 0.32
N ASN A 21 13.97 -10.19 1.25
CA ASN A 21 14.77 -10.84 2.29
C ASN A 21 13.91 -11.71 3.22
N ARG A 22 12.62 -11.44 3.29
CA ARG A 22 11.67 -12.22 4.10
C ARG A 22 10.85 -13.19 3.27
N ASN A 23 11.31 -13.49 2.06
CA ASN A 23 10.71 -14.46 1.15
C ASN A 23 9.31 -14.10 0.66
N HIS A 24 9.00 -12.81 0.59
CA HIS A 24 7.79 -12.34 -0.07
C HIS A 24 8.08 -12.04 -1.54
N GLU A 25 7.07 -12.09 -2.37
CA GLU A 25 7.20 -11.82 -3.80
C GLU A 25 6.64 -10.44 -4.12
N ILE A 26 7.40 -9.64 -4.87
CA ILE A 26 6.93 -8.36 -5.36
C ILE A 26 6.34 -8.59 -6.75
N VAL A 27 5.01 -8.56 -6.84
CA VAL A 27 4.31 -8.85 -8.11
C VAL A 27 4.02 -7.60 -8.92
N TYR A 28 4.11 -6.41 -8.30
CA TYR A 28 3.85 -5.15 -8.98
C TYR A 28 4.51 -4.02 -8.22
N LYS A 29 5.10 -3.08 -8.94
CA LYS A 29 5.63 -1.85 -8.37
C LYS A 29 5.47 -0.74 -9.41
N THR A 30 5.05 0.43 -8.96
CA THR A 30 4.79 1.53 -9.87
C THR A 30 4.99 2.89 -9.21
N SER A 31 5.44 3.87 -9.99
CA SER A 31 5.41 5.29 -9.62
C SER A 31 4.45 6.05 -10.53
N SER A 32 3.66 5.32 -11.29
CA SER A 32 2.71 5.83 -12.28
C SER A 32 1.28 5.44 -11.89
N PRO A 33 0.28 5.83 -12.65
CA PRO A 33 -1.08 5.36 -12.41
C PRO A 33 -1.15 3.84 -12.35
N ILE A 34 -2.03 3.34 -11.51
CA ILE A 34 -2.15 1.91 -11.24
C ILE A 34 -2.71 1.17 -12.46
N GLU A 35 -2.08 0.05 -12.80
CA GLU A 35 -2.61 -0.92 -13.75
C GLU A 35 -3.37 -1.98 -12.94
N ILE A 36 -4.68 -2.01 -13.07
CA ILE A 36 -5.55 -2.83 -12.23
C ILE A 36 -5.22 -4.32 -12.36
N GLU A 37 -4.97 -4.79 -13.57
CA GLU A 37 -4.66 -6.20 -13.79
C GLU A 37 -3.42 -6.64 -13.04
N GLU A 38 -2.42 -5.76 -12.92
CA GLU A 38 -1.22 -6.06 -12.19
C GLU A 38 -1.45 -5.99 -10.67
N LEU A 39 -2.22 -4.99 -10.23
CA LEU A 39 -2.54 -4.84 -8.81
C LEU A 39 -3.30 -6.07 -8.29
N GLU A 40 -4.22 -6.61 -9.07
CA GLU A 40 -5.05 -7.73 -8.65
C GLU A 40 -4.28 -9.02 -8.42
N LYS A 41 -3.02 -9.09 -8.86
CA LYS A 41 -2.15 -10.23 -8.56
C LYS A 41 -1.62 -10.23 -7.13
N ALA A 42 -1.76 -9.10 -6.42
CA ALA A 42 -1.20 -8.95 -5.08
C ALA A 42 -2.16 -9.40 -3.99
N ASP A 43 -1.60 -9.89 -2.89
CA ASP A 43 -2.35 -10.19 -1.67
C ASP A 43 -2.51 -8.94 -0.82
N VAL A 44 -1.57 -7.98 -0.93
CA VAL A 44 -1.57 -6.75 -0.16
C VAL A 44 -0.83 -5.68 -0.94
N ALA A 45 -1.19 -4.42 -0.73
CA ALA A 45 -0.49 -3.28 -1.31
C ALA A 45 0.12 -2.43 -0.22
N ILE A 46 1.26 -1.82 -0.53
CA ILE A 46 1.93 -0.87 0.35
C ILE A 46 2.10 0.43 -0.42
N ASP A 47 1.58 1.52 0.14
CA ASP A 47 1.64 2.84 -0.51
C ASP A 47 2.63 3.75 0.18
N PHE A 48 3.69 4.13 -0.54
CA PHE A 48 4.63 5.18 -0.18
C PHE A 48 4.80 6.09 -1.40
N SER A 49 3.70 6.65 -1.85
CA SER A 49 3.67 7.52 -3.03
C SER A 49 3.75 8.99 -2.62
N ILE A 50 3.21 9.87 -3.45
CA ILE A 50 3.12 11.30 -3.14
C ILE A 50 1.71 11.62 -2.67
N PRO A 51 1.51 12.75 -1.93
CA PRO A 51 0.19 13.09 -1.39
C PRO A 51 -0.92 13.11 -2.45
N ASP A 52 -0.62 13.63 -3.63
CA ASP A 52 -1.60 13.74 -4.70
C ASP A 52 -2.08 12.37 -5.22
N ALA A 53 -1.27 11.34 -5.08
CA ALA A 53 -1.59 10.00 -5.57
C ALA A 53 -2.15 9.09 -4.47
N ALA A 54 -1.83 9.36 -3.21
CA ALA A 54 -2.13 8.46 -2.10
C ALA A 54 -3.61 8.10 -1.99
N PHE A 55 -4.48 9.11 -1.99
CA PHE A 55 -5.92 8.86 -1.84
C PHE A 55 -6.45 7.96 -2.96
N ASN A 56 -6.08 8.25 -4.20
CA ASN A 56 -6.51 7.44 -5.33
C ASN A 56 -5.97 6.02 -5.26
N ASN A 57 -4.71 5.86 -4.87
CA ASN A 57 -4.09 4.54 -4.74
C ASN A 57 -4.83 3.70 -3.69
N ILE A 58 -5.09 4.30 -2.53
CA ILE A 58 -5.73 3.60 -1.41
C ILE A 58 -7.16 3.20 -1.78
N THR A 59 -7.94 4.12 -2.34
CA THR A 59 -9.32 3.83 -2.68
C THR A 59 -9.44 2.84 -3.83
N THR A 60 -8.48 2.84 -4.74
CA THR A 60 -8.42 1.83 -5.79
C THR A 60 -8.23 0.45 -5.18
N CYS A 61 -7.35 0.33 -4.19
CA CYS A 61 -7.17 -0.94 -3.48
C CYS A 61 -8.47 -1.41 -2.83
N PHE A 62 -9.22 -0.52 -2.19
CA PHE A 62 -10.49 -0.87 -1.57
C PHE A 62 -11.48 -1.46 -2.59
N LYS A 63 -11.56 -0.83 -3.77
CA LYS A 63 -12.49 -1.26 -4.81
C LYS A 63 -12.15 -2.63 -5.39
N HIS A 64 -10.91 -3.04 -5.25
CA HIS A 64 -10.43 -4.33 -5.77
C HIS A 64 -10.14 -5.33 -4.66
N ASN A 65 -10.59 -5.04 -3.45
CA ASN A 65 -10.45 -5.90 -2.27
C ASN A 65 -9.01 -6.25 -1.94
N ILE A 66 -8.10 -5.29 -2.15
CA ILE A 66 -6.70 -5.45 -1.80
C ILE A 66 -6.45 -4.68 -0.49
N PRO A 67 -6.09 -5.36 0.60
CA PRO A 67 -5.69 -4.67 1.83
C PRO A 67 -4.50 -3.76 1.54
N VAL A 68 -4.48 -2.57 2.13
CA VAL A 68 -3.44 -1.59 1.85
C VAL A 68 -2.89 -0.98 3.13
N ALA A 69 -1.57 -0.84 3.18
CA ALA A 69 -0.89 -0.10 4.24
C ALA A 69 -0.31 1.16 3.61
N CYS A 70 -0.58 2.31 4.21
CA CYS A 70 -0.16 3.60 3.68
C CYS A 70 0.79 4.31 4.62
N GLY A 71 1.96 4.69 4.08
CA GLY A 71 2.93 5.52 4.79
C GLY A 71 3.04 6.93 4.21
N THR A 72 2.26 7.26 3.19
CA THR A 72 2.29 8.57 2.57
C THR A 72 1.64 9.61 3.48
N THR A 73 2.31 10.74 3.69
CA THR A 73 1.76 11.85 4.47
C THR A 73 1.26 12.96 3.53
N GLY A 74 0.63 13.99 4.10
CA GLY A 74 0.21 15.16 3.32
C GLY A 74 -1.15 15.04 2.63
N TRP A 75 -1.87 13.94 2.84
CA TRP A 75 -3.21 13.75 2.26
C TRP A 75 -4.29 13.59 3.33
N LEU A 76 -3.96 13.83 4.58
CA LEU A 76 -4.83 13.51 5.74
C LEU A 76 -6.11 14.35 5.81
N ASP A 77 -6.19 15.44 5.06
CA ASP A 77 -7.43 16.20 4.90
C ASP A 77 -8.54 15.34 4.25
N ARG A 78 -8.16 14.26 3.55
CA ARG A 78 -9.11 13.32 2.95
C ARG A 78 -9.16 11.99 3.69
N TYR A 79 -8.57 11.92 4.89
CA TYR A 79 -8.50 10.67 5.65
C TYR A 79 -9.90 10.12 6.00
N ASP A 80 -10.79 11.00 6.49
CA ASP A 80 -12.14 10.57 6.85
C ASP A 80 -12.93 10.05 5.64
N GLU A 81 -12.70 10.66 4.47
CA GLU A 81 -13.30 10.19 3.23
C GLU A 81 -12.79 8.80 2.85
N ALA A 82 -11.50 8.56 3.03
CA ALA A 82 -10.91 7.25 2.77
C ALA A 82 -11.48 6.18 3.70
N VAL A 83 -11.63 6.50 4.98
CA VAL A 83 -12.22 5.58 5.97
C VAL A 83 -13.65 5.23 5.59
N LYS A 84 -14.42 6.20 5.13
CA LYS A 84 -15.80 5.97 4.69
C LYS A 84 -15.84 5.00 3.51
N ILE A 85 -15.00 5.23 2.51
CA ILE A 85 -14.93 4.35 1.33
C ILE A 85 -14.47 2.95 1.72
N CYS A 86 -13.51 2.87 2.63
CA CYS A 86 -13.02 1.59 3.14
C CYS A 86 -14.16 0.77 3.73
N LYS A 87 -15.02 1.39 4.53
CA LYS A 87 -16.17 0.72 5.12
C LYS A 87 -17.20 0.30 4.07
N GLU A 88 -17.46 1.16 3.10
CA GLU A 88 -18.41 0.86 2.03
C GLU A 88 -17.97 -0.32 1.17
N GLU A 89 -16.68 -0.46 0.95
CA GLU A 89 -16.13 -1.50 0.08
C GLU A 89 -15.64 -2.73 0.87
N ASN A 90 -15.86 -2.77 2.18
CA ASN A 90 -15.33 -3.82 3.06
C ASN A 90 -13.81 -3.96 2.92
N GLY A 91 -13.12 -2.84 2.79
CA GLY A 91 -11.68 -2.81 2.64
C GLY A 91 -10.93 -3.00 3.95
N ALA A 92 -9.62 -3.09 3.85
CA ALA A 92 -8.73 -3.14 5.00
C ALA A 92 -7.61 -2.11 4.79
N PHE A 93 -7.34 -1.31 5.84
CA PHE A 93 -6.48 -0.15 5.69
C PHE A 93 -5.73 0.11 6.99
N ILE A 94 -4.43 0.31 6.86
CA ILE A 94 -3.58 0.72 7.97
C ILE A 94 -2.83 1.97 7.53
N TYR A 95 -2.84 3.00 8.38
CA TYR A 95 -2.04 4.20 8.15
C TYR A 95 -1.05 4.36 9.29
N GLY A 96 0.16 4.75 8.96
CA GLY A 96 1.19 5.02 9.96
C GLY A 96 2.33 5.79 9.33
N SER A 97 3.24 6.27 10.16
CA SER A 97 4.37 7.05 9.67
C SER A 97 5.47 6.16 9.14
N ASN A 98 5.83 6.41 7.89
CA ASN A 98 7.14 6.02 7.34
C ASN A 98 7.62 4.60 7.56
N PHE A 99 8.90 4.58 7.90
CA PHE A 99 9.72 3.41 8.08
C PHE A 99 9.18 2.47 9.16
N SER A 100 8.65 3.06 10.26
CA SER A 100 8.09 2.27 11.36
C SER A 100 6.89 1.43 10.91
N LEU A 101 6.04 2.00 10.07
CA LEU A 101 4.91 1.26 9.52
C LEU A 101 5.36 0.07 8.69
N GLY A 102 6.36 0.28 7.81
CA GLY A 102 6.88 -0.78 6.98
C GLY A 102 7.44 -1.94 7.80
N VAL A 103 8.23 -1.64 8.81
CA VAL A 103 8.80 -2.65 9.69
C VAL A 103 7.71 -3.41 10.44
N ASN A 104 6.77 -2.70 11.04
CA ASN A 104 5.70 -3.34 11.79
C ASN A 104 4.80 -4.20 10.89
N LEU A 105 4.51 -3.71 9.69
CA LEU A 105 3.72 -4.47 8.73
C LEU A 105 4.38 -5.80 8.39
N PHE A 106 5.67 -5.80 8.14
CA PHE A 106 6.38 -7.03 7.83
C PHE A 106 6.40 -8.00 8.99
N PHE A 107 6.48 -7.52 10.23
CA PHE A 107 6.34 -8.39 11.39
C PHE A 107 4.96 -9.05 11.43
N GLN A 108 3.91 -8.30 11.15
CA GLN A 108 2.55 -8.84 11.12
C GLN A 108 2.35 -9.83 9.98
N LEU A 109 2.92 -9.56 8.82
CA LEU A 109 2.80 -10.46 7.66
C LEU A 109 3.52 -11.78 7.86
N ASN A 110 4.47 -11.85 8.79
CA ASN A 110 5.23 -13.07 9.06
C ASN A 110 4.62 -13.93 10.18
N GLU A 111 3.56 -13.46 10.78
CA GLU A 111 2.81 -14.25 11.75
C GLU A 111 1.79 -15.12 11.03
#